data_513b1c1badbfabe933730b14ae9ff3ee
#
_entry.id   513b1c1badbfabe933730b14ae9ff3ee
#
_cell.length_a   1.000
_cell.length_b   1.000
_cell.length_c   1.000
_cell.angle_alpha   90.00
_cell.angle_beta   90.00
_cell.angle_gamma   90.00
#
_symmetry.space_group_name_H-M   'P 1'
#
loop_
_entity.id
_entity.type
_entity.pdbx_description
1 polymer ?
#
loop_
_entity_poly.entity_id
_entity_poly.type
_entity_poly.pdbx_seq_one_letter_code
_entity_poly.pdbx_strand_id
1 'polypeptide(L)'
;MSKKKVAFICVHNSCRSQIAEALGRHLASDVFQSYSAGTETKPQINQDAVRIMKELYNIDMEAEGQYSKLVSDIPDPDITISMGCNVGCPFIGRPFDDNWGLEDPTGKSDEEFKVVIEQIRHDILG
;
A
#
# COMPACT_ATOMS: atom_id res chain seq x y z
N MET A 1 4.03 -19.13 -16.08
CA MET A 1 3.73 -17.76 -16.53
C MET A 1 4.02 -16.79 -15.41
N SER A 2 4.62 -15.66 -15.73
CA SER A 2 4.94 -14.67 -14.72
C SER A 2 3.70 -13.89 -14.32
N LYS A 3 3.59 -13.65 -13.02
CA LYS A 3 2.53 -12.80 -12.49
C LYS A 3 2.82 -11.34 -12.83
N LYS A 4 1.79 -10.54 -12.95
CA LYS A 4 1.96 -9.10 -13.13
C LYS A 4 2.47 -8.47 -11.83
N LYS A 5 3.27 -7.42 -11.98
CA LYS A 5 3.75 -6.63 -10.84
C LYS A 5 2.82 -5.46 -10.63
N VAL A 6 2.21 -5.39 -9.45
CA VAL A 6 1.30 -4.31 -9.08
C VAL A 6 1.97 -3.45 -8.02
N ALA A 7 2.08 -2.17 -8.26
CA ALA A 7 2.66 -1.22 -7.31
C ALA A 7 1.57 -0.32 -6.75
N PHE A 8 1.44 -0.31 -5.43
CA PHE A 8 0.53 0.56 -4.70
C PHE A 8 1.31 1.80 -4.28
N ILE A 9 0.88 2.96 -4.73
CA ILE A 9 1.64 4.20 -4.62
C ILE A 9 0.93 5.23 -3.75
N CYS A 10 1.65 5.80 -2.79
CA CYS A 10 1.24 7.01 -2.08
C CYS A 10 2.47 7.88 -1.88
N VAL A 11 2.31 9.09 -1.34
CA VAL A 11 3.43 10.03 -1.27
C VAL A 11 4.57 9.47 -0.42
N HIS A 12 4.29 9.06 0.82
CA HIS A 12 5.34 8.67 1.78
C HIS A 12 5.58 7.17 1.88
N ASN A 13 4.74 6.34 1.27
CA ASN A 13 4.85 4.87 1.37
C ASN A 13 4.96 4.40 2.83
N SER A 14 4.10 4.92 3.70
CA SER A 14 4.18 4.62 5.12
C SER A 14 2.90 4.04 5.72
N CYS A 15 1.76 4.18 5.09
CA CYS A 15 0.48 3.71 5.64
C CYS A 15 -0.34 2.95 4.60
N ARG A 16 -1.16 3.66 3.80
CA ARG A 16 -2.11 3.00 2.88
C ARG A 16 -1.45 2.05 1.89
N SER A 17 -0.39 2.46 1.24
CA SER A 17 0.30 1.63 0.26
C SER A 17 0.99 0.43 0.92
N GLN A 18 1.49 0.57 2.14
CA GLN A 18 2.08 -0.55 2.88
C GLN A 18 1.01 -1.59 3.25
N ILE A 19 -0.16 -1.13 3.68
CA ILE A 19 -1.30 -2.00 3.97
C ILE A 19 -1.70 -2.76 2.71
N ALA A 20 -1.79 -2.06 1.58
CA ALA A 20 -2.16 -2.69 0.31
C ALA A 20 -1.13 -3.73 -0.13
N GLU A 21 0.15 -3.43 0.01
CA GLU A 21 1.20 -4.40 -0.31
C GLU A 21 1.07 -5.66 0.54
N ALA A 22 0.86 -5.50 1.85
CA ALA A 22 0.73 -6.64 2.76
C ALA A 22 -0.49 -7.50 2.44
N LEU A 23 -1.64 -6.87 2.24
CA LEU A 23 -2.86 -7.59 1.91
C LEU A 23 -2.76 -8.27 0.55
N GLY A 24 -2.18 -7.60 -0.43
CA GLY A 24 -1.97 -8.19 -1.75
C GLY A 24 -1.08 -9.43 -1.68
N ARG A 25 -0.01 -9.35 -0.90
CA ARG A 25 0.92 -10.48 -0.75
C ARG A 25 0.27 -11.67 -0.04
N HIS A 26 -0.57 -11.41 0.97
CA HIS A 26 -1.19 -12.48 1.75
C HIS A 26 -2.48 -13.02 1.13
N LEU A 27 -3.24 -12.20 0.43
CA LEU A 27 -4.55 -12.58 -0.09
C LEU A 27 -4.57 -12.91 -1.59
N ALA A 28 -3.62 -12.38 -2.34
CA ALA A 28 -3.65 -12.47 -3.80
C ALA A 28 -2.28 -12.78 -4.42
N SER A 29 -1.38 -13.41 -3.67
CA SER A 29 -0.03 -13.72 -4.16
C SER A 29 -0.03 -14.69 -5.33
N ASP A 30 -1.09 -15.44 -5.52
CA ASP A 30 -1.27 -16.33 -6.67
C ASP A 30 -1.76 -15.59 -7.91
N VAL A 31 -2.19 -14.33 -7.77
CA VAL A 31 -2.71 -13.53 -8.88
C VAL A 31 -1.69 -12.50 -9.36
N PHE A 32 -1.01 -11.80 -8.44
CA PHE A 32 -0.03 -10.79 -8.80
C PHE A 32 1.09 -10.69 -7.77
N GLN A 33 2.20 -10.06 -8.17
CA GLN A 33 3.29 -9.72 -7.25
C GLN A 33 3.01 -8.33 -6.69
N SER A 34 3.02 -8.21 -5.36
CA SER A 34 2.62 -6.98 -4.67
C SER A 34 3.83 -6.14 -4.26
N TYR A 35 3.82 -4.88 -4.64
CA TYR A 35 4.85 -3.90 -4.29
C TYR A 35 4.18 -2.62 -3.82
N SER A 36 4.92 -1.81 -3.08
CA SER A 36 4.47 -0.46 -2.73
C SER A 36 5.65 0.49 -2.78
N ALA A 37 5.37 1.77 -3.01
CA ALA A 37 6.41 2.79 -3.09
C ALA A 37 5.81 4.17 -2.96
N GLY A 38 6.66 5.18 -2.83
CA GLY A 38 6.25 6.57 -2.78
C GLY A 38 7.25 7.46 -3.49
N THR A 39 6.96 8.74 -3.55
CA THR A 39 7.88 9.74 -4.07
C THR A 39 8.80 10.32 -2.99
N GLU A 40 8.44 10.08 -1.74
CA GLU A 40 9.24 10.44 -0.56
C GLU A 40 9.23 9.24 0.39
N THR A 41 10.21 9.18 1.30
CA THR A 41 10.26 8.11 2.29
C THR A 41 10.14 8.67 3.70
N LYS A 42 9.76 7.79 4.64
CA LYS A 42 9.80 8.06 6.08
C LYS A 42 10.73 7.05 6.74
N PRO A 43 11.26 7.36 7.93
CA PRO A 43 12.18 6.44 8.63
C PRO A 43 11.58 5.07 8.92
N GLN A 44 10.25 5.00 9.07
CA GLN A 44 9.58 3.74 9.36
C GLN A 44 8.13 3.78 8.89
N ILE A 45 7.54 2.60 8.75
CA ILE A 45 6.11 2.46 8.44
C ILE A 45 5.29 3.06 9.58
N ASN A 46 4.10 3.56 9.28
CA ASN A 46 3.16 4.04 10.30
C ASN A 46 2.93 2.95 11.34
N GLN A 47 3.26 3.22 12.60
CA GLN A 47 3.23 2.21 13.65
C GLN A 47 1.81 1.80 14.04
N ASP A 48 0.83 2.65 13.86
CA ASP A 48 -0.58 2.27 14.07
C ASP A 48 -1.00 1.26 13.00
N ALA A 49 -0.56 1.46 11.77
CA ALA A 49 -0.84 0.50 10.70
C ALA A 49 -0.21 -0.86 10.99
N VAL A 50 1.04 -0.87 11.44
CA VAL A 50 1.73 -2.11 11.82
C VAL A 50 0.97 -2.85 12.91
N ARG A 51 0.58 -2.13 13.97
CA ARG A 51 -0.13 -2.70 15.11
C ARG A 51 -1.49 -3.28 14.70
N ILE A 52 -2.28 -2.52 13.96
CA ILE A 52 -3.64 -2.91 13.58
C ILE A 52 -3.62 -4.08 12.60
N MET A 53 -2.70 -4.09 11.64
CA MET A 53 -2.57 -5.20 10.71
C MET A 53 -2.22 -6.50 11.44
N LYS A 54 -1.38 -6.42 12.47
CA LYS A 54 -1.06 -7.60 13.28
C LYS A 54 -2.27 -8.08 14.07
N GLU A 55 -3.08 -7.17 14.62
CA GLU A 55 -4.28 -7.53 15.36
C GLU A 55 -5.35 -8.15 14.47
N LEU A 56 -5.60 -7.59 13.29
CA LEU A 56 -6.68 -8.03 12.42
C LEU A 56 -6.34 -9.27 11.58
N TYR A 57 -5.10 -9.35 11.11
CA TYR A 57 -4.71 -10.39 10.15
C TYR A 57 -3.51 -11.19 10.58
N ASN A 58 -2.94 -10.90 11.74
CA ASN A 58 -1.72 -11.52 12.22
C ASN A 58 -0.55 -11.32 11.24
N ILE A 59 -0.54 -10.18 10.55
CA ILE A 59 0.52 -9.80 9.61
C ILE A 59 1.43 -8.77 10.29
N ASP A 60 2.70 -9.13 10.48
CA ASP A 60 3.70 -8.20 10.98
C ASP A 60 4.50 -7.67 9.79
N MET A 61 4.13 -6.49 9.30
CA MET A 61 4.73 -5.91 8.10
C MET A 61 6.23 -5.68 8.26
N GLU A 62 6.67 -5.28 9.43
CA GLU A 62 8.10 -5.04 9.68
C GLU A 62 8.89 -6.34 9.75
N ALA A 63 8.33 -7.37 10.37
CA ALA A 63 8.98 -8.69 10.43
C ALA A 63 9.10 -9.32 9.06
N GLU A 64 8.20 -8.97 8.14
CA GLU A 64 8.24 -9.47 6.76
C GLU A 64 9.17 -8.67 5.86
N GLY A 65 9.83 -7.66 6.41
CA GLY A 65 10.80 -6.87 5.67
C GLY A 65 10.25 -5.67 4.92
N GLN A 66 9.01 -5.28 5.18
CA GLN A 66 8.45 -4.08 4.56
C GLN A 66 9.09 -2.83 5.14
N TYR A 67 9.28 -1.83 4.30
CA TYR A 67 9.85 -0.55 4.70
C TYR A 67 9.41 0.54 3.71
N SER A 68 9.50 1.79 4.14
CA SER A 68 9.18 2.94 3.30
C SER A 68 10.25 3.09 2.21
N LYS A 69 9.86 3.14 0.94
CA LYS A 69 10.81 3.15 -0.17
C LYS A 69 10.31 4.01 -1.33
N LEU A 70 11.23 4.35 -2.21
CA LEU A 70 10.93 5.15 -3.39
C LEU A 70 10.49 4.29 -4.56
N VAL A 71 9.75 4.90 -5.49
CA VAL A 71 9.33 4.24 -6.73
C VAL A 71 10.53 3.67 -7.49
N SER A 72 11.68 4.37 -7.45
CA SER A 72 12.90 3.90 -8.10
C SER A 72 13.53 2.68 -7.45
N ASP A 73 13.10 2.31 -6.24
CA ASP A 73 13.64 1.18 -5.49
C ASP A 73 12.92 -0.13 -5.77
N ILE A 74 11.81 -0.10 -6.50
CA ILE A 74 11.05 -1.30 -6.84
C ILE A 74 11.23 -1.64 -8.32
N PRO A 75 10.98 -2.92 -8.70
CA PRO A 75 10.99 -3.28 -10.12
C PRO A 75 9.94 -2.49 -10.90
N ASP A 76 10.14 -2.35 -12.19
CA ASP A 76 9.20 -1.63 -13.06
C ASP A 76 7.84 -2.34 -13.02
N PRO A 77 6.78 -1.67 -12.52
CA PRO A 77 5.49 -2.35 -12.37
C PRO A 77 4.71 -2.43 -13.66
N ASP A 78 3.91 -3.48 -13.80
CA ASP A 78 2.97 -3.62 -14.91
C ASP A 78 1.73 -2.77 -14.69
N ILE A 79 1.31 -2.63 -13.42
CA ILE A 79 0.12 -1.88 -13.02
C ILE A 79 0.49 -0.97 -11.84
N THR A 80 0.08 0.29 -11.91
CA THR A 80 0.28 1.25 -10.82
C THR A 80 -1.07 1.73 -10.30
N ILE A 81 -1.24 1.69 -8.98
CA ILE A 81 -2.48 2.08 -8.32
C ILE A 81 -2.17 3.17 -7.30
N SER A 82 -2.82 4.34 -7.45
CA SER A 82 -2.74 5.42 -6.46
C SER A 82 -3.70 5.12 -5.32
N MET A 83 -3.26 5.31 -4.09
CA MET A 83 -4.10 5.07 -2.92
C MET A 83 -5.01 6.25 -2.58
N GLY A 84 -4.85 7.36 -3.28
CA GLY A 84 -5.63 8.56 -3.09
C GLY A 84 -4.73 9.77 -2.90
N CYS A 85 -5.14 10.92 -3.44
CA CYS A 85 -4.35 12.14 -3.42
C CYS A 85 -5.24 13.30 -3.03
N ASN A 86 -4.94 13.93 -1.89
CA ASN A 86 -5.70 15.08 -1.43
C ASN A 86 -5.25 16.39 -2.10
N VAL A 87 -4.01 16.46 -2.53
CA VAL A 87 -3.39 17.66 -3.09
C VAL A 87 -2.78 17.39 -4.46
N GLY A 88 -3.20 16.34 -5.12
CA GLY A 88 -2.63 15.91 -6.38
C GLY A 88 -1.82 14.64 -6.20
N CYS A 89 -1.87 13.78 -7.20
CA CYS A 89 -1.16 12.52 -7.16
C CYS A 89 0.32 12.74 -7.43
N PRO A 90 1.22 11.98 -6.77
CA PRO A 90 2.64 12.09 -7.06
C PRO A 90 2.93 11.68 -8.51
N PHE A 91 3.88 12.36 -9.13
CA PHE A 91 4.31 12.03 -10.48
C PHE A 91 5.37 10.93 -10.41
N ILE A 92 5.12 9.81 -11.08
CA ILE A 92 6.01 8.65 -11.06
C ILE A 92 6.60 8.33 -12.45
N GLY A 93 6.48 9.24 -13.41
CA GLY A 93 7.00 9.06 -14.75
C GLY A 93 6.02 8.39 -15.71
N ARG A 94 4.84 8.03 -15.23
CA ARG A 94 3.77 7.42 -16.03
C ARG A 94 2.42 7.67 -15.37
N PRO A 95 1.32 7.64 -16.11
CA PRO A 95 0.00 7.75 -15.49
C PRO A 95 -0.33 6.53 -14.62
N PHE A 96 -1.19 6.75 -13.63
CA PHE A 96 -1.69 5.64 -12.81
C PHE A 96 -2.76 4.87 -13.59
N ASP A 97 -2.75 3.55 -13.44
CA ASP A 97 -3.76 2.68 -14.05
C ASP A 97 -5.09 2.77 -13.29
N ASP A 98 -5.03 3.04 -11.98
CA ASP A 98 -6.22 3.21 -11.16
C ASP A 98 -5.91 4.13 -9.97
N ASN A 99 -6.96 4.69 -9.40
CA ASN A 99 -6.87 5.52 -8.20
C ASN A 99 -8.00 5.10 -7.26
N TRP A 100 -7.64 4.53 -6.12
CA TRP A 100 -8.64 4.01 -5.19
C TRP A 100 -9.27 5.09 -4.30
N GLY A 101 -8.71 6.29 -4.25
CA GLY A 101 -9.30 7.44 -3.57
C GLY A 101 -9.53 7.24 -2.08
N LEU A 102 -8.63 6.55 -1.40
CA LEU A 102 -8.78 6.23 0.01
C LEU A 102 -8.39 7.41 0.90
N GLU A 103 -9.09 7.57 2.01
CA GLU A 103 -8.70 8.55 3.02
C GLU A 103 -7.43 8.08 3.73
N ASP A 104 -6.60 9.05 4.15
CA ASP A 104 -5.40 8.75 4.92
C ASP A 104 -5.77 8.67 6.40
N PRO A 105 -5.68 7.48 7.04
CA PRO A 105 -6.04 7.33 8.43
C PRO A 105 -4.95 7.74 9.41
N THR A 106 -3.81 8.25 8.94
CA THR A 106 -2.68 8.64 9.79
C THR A 106 -3.14 9.65 10.84
N GLY A 107 -2.88 9.34 12.11
CA GLY A 107 -3.26 10.19 13.23
C GLY A 107 -4.74 10.09 13.62
N LYS A 108 -5.50 9.21 12.98
CA LYS A 108 -6.92 9.01 13.28
C LYS A 108 -7.13 7.77 14.17
N SER A 109 -8.39 7.48 14.50
CA SER A 109 -8.72 6.37 15.40
C SER A 109 -8.51 5.01 14.76
N ASP A 110 -8.44 3.97 15.58
CA ASP A 110 -8.36 2.59 15.10
C ASP A 110 -9.55 2.23 14.22
N GLU A 111 -10.74 2.73 14.54
CA GLU A 111 -11.93 2.48 13.74
C GLU A 111 -11.78 3.00 12.31
N GLU A 112 -11.18 4.17 12.15
CA GLU A 112 -10.93 4.72 10.82
C GLU A 112 -9.86 3.94 10.06
N PHE A 113 -8.83 3.45 10.75
CA PHE A 113 -7.86 2.52 10.15
C PHE A 113 -8.56 1.25 9.65
N LYS A 114 -9.45 0.69 10.46
CA LYS A 114 -10.17 -0.53 10.08
C LYS A 114 -11.03 -0.32 8.85
N VAL A 115 -11.70 0.81 8.73
CA VAL A 115 -12.50 1.14 7.55
C VAL A 115 -11.62 1.19 6.29
N VAL A 116 -10.48 1.84 6.36
CA VAL A 116 -9.54 1.94 5.23
C VAL A 116 -8.98 0.56 4.88
N ILE A 117 -8.59 -0.23 5.87
CA ILE A 117 -8.06 -1.59 5.66
C ILE A 117 -9.10 -2.47 4.97
N GLU A 118 -10.36 -2.43 5.42
CA GLU A 118 -11.43 -3.21 4.81
C GLU A 118 -11.70 -2.77 3.37
N GLN A 119 -11.63 -1.47 3.09
CA GLN A 119 -11.79 -0.97 1.74
C GLN A 119 -10.67 -1.46 0.82
N ILE A 120 -9.44 -1.44 1.30
CA ILE A 120 -8.28 -1.95 0.56
C ILE A 120 -8.45 -3.43 0.27
N ARG A 121 -8.85 -4.20 1.28
CA ARG A 121 -9.08 -5.64 1.13
C ARG A 121 -10.16 -5.91 0.06
N HIS A 122 -11.25 -5.17 0.12
CA HIS A 122 -12.33 -5.28 -0.86
C HIS A 122 -11.83 -4.96 -2.28
N ASP A 123 -11.06 -3.91 -2.43
CA ASP A 123 -10.53 -3.49 -3.73
C ASP A 123 -9.53 -4.52 -4.30
N ILE A 124 -8.73 -5.14 -3.45
CA ILE A 124 -7.80 -6.19 -3.87
C ILE A 124 -8.54 -7.43 -4.35
N LEU A 125 -9.58 -7.84 -3.64
CA LEU A 125 -10.32 -9.06 -3.94
C LEU A 125 -11.40 -8.87 -5.00
N GLY A 126 -11.81 -7.65 -5.23
CA GLY A 126 -12.73 -7.30 -6.29
C GLY A 126 -12.02 -6.94 -7.58
#